data_64bd646cb0fec82d39028ffe6d85b528
#
_entry.id   64bd646cb0fec82d39028ffe6d85b528
#
_cell.length_a   1.000
_cell.length_b   1.000
_cell.length_c   1.000
_cell.angle_alpha   90.00
_cell.angle_beta   90.00
_cell.angle_gamma   90.00
#
_symmetry.space_group_name_H-M   'P 1'
#
loop_
_entity.id
_entity.type
_entity.pdbx_description
1 polymer ?
#
loop_
_entity_poly.entity_id
_entity_poly.type
_entity_poly.pdbx_seq_one_letter_code
_entity_poly.pdbx_strand_id
1 'polypeptide(L)'
;YSPKHIAPGVEEGLATQVDVAPTVLGLLGLPYEAPFFGQDALHTPPERRVAFFSHNHDVALLRDGRLAILGLHKSVEAAAFDPVSAGYGPAPREPELESLAIAYYQTAYELFRAGRYVLPGKGATRVAASR
;
A
#
# COMPACT_ATOMS: atom_id res chain seq x y z
N TYR A 1 -20.95 9.87 -2.91
CA TYR A 1 -21.77 10.70 -2.03
C TYR A 1 -22.85 9.81 -1.36
N SER A 2 -22.76 9.58 -0.07
CA SER A 2 -23.68 8.70 0.66
C SER A 2 -23.98 9.23 2.08
N PRO A 3 -24.64 10.40 2.19
CA PRO A 3 -24.83 11.08 3.48
C PRO A 3 -25.72 10.33 4.46
N LYS A 4 -26.47 9.33 3.98
CA LYS A 4 -27.30 8.47 4.83
C LYS A 4 -26.50 7.37 5.54
N HIS A 5 -25.32 7.03 5.02
CA HIS A 5 -24.51 5.91 5.52
C HIS A 5 -23.17 6.37 6.07
N ILE A 6 -22.68 7.54 5.65
CA ILE A 6 -21.40 8.08 6.07
C ILE A 6 -21.65 9.52 6.54
N ALA A 7 -21.37 9.79 7.80
CA ALA A 7 -21.42 11.15 8.33
C ALA A 7 -20.39 12.03 7.60
N PRO A 8 -20.72 13.29 7.31
CA PRO A 8 -19.74 14.24 6.77
C PRO A 8 -18.53 14.36 7.72
N GLY A 9 -17.33 14.27 7.15
CA GLY A 9 -16.10 14.35 7.91
C GLY A 9 -14.88 14.30 7.01
N VAL A 10 -13.72 14.47 7.62
CA VAL A 10 -12.41 14.28 7.00
C VAL A 10 -11.77 13.05 7.63
N GLU A 11 -11.31 12.12 6.82
CA GLU A 11 -10.50 10.99 7.27
C GLU A 11 -9.04 11.42 7.22
N GLU A 12 -8.43 11.59 8.40
CA GLU A 12 -7.06 12.11 8.53
C GLU A 12 -5.99 11.01 8.45
N GLY A 13 -6.40 9.76 8.45
CA GLY A 13 -5.48 8.63 8.37
C GLY A 13 -4.81 8.52 7.01
N LEU A 14 -3.62 7.91 7.00
CA LEU A 14 -2.90 7.62 5.77
C LEU A 14 -3.76 6.79 4.82
N ALA A 15 -3.95 7.26 3.61
CA ALA A 15 -4.67 6.56 2.56
C ALA A 15 -4.03 6.82 1.18
N THR A 16 -4.17 5.86 0.30
CA THR A 16 -3.65 5.90 -1.06
C THR A 16 -4.72 5.53 -2.08
N GLN A 17 -4.43 5.72 -3.34
CA GLN A 17 -5.37 5.38 -4.41
C GLN A 17 -5.71 3.87 -4.45
N VAL A 18 -4.82 3.00 -4.01
CA VAL A 18 -5.07 1.54 -3.98
C VAL A 18 -6.06 1.14 -2.89
N ASP A 19 -6.33 2.02 -1.93
CA ASP A 19 -7.27 1.80 -0.83
C ASP A 19 -8.73 2.04 -1.22
N VAL A 20 -8.96 2.69 -2.38
CA VAL A 20 -10.32 3.03 -2.83
C VAL A 20 -11.18 1.78 -3.03
N ALA A 21 -10.65 0.76 -3.71
CA ALA A 21 -11.43 -0.44 -4.00
C ALA A 21 -11.83 -1.22 -2.74
N PRO A 22 -10.93 -1.59 -1.82
CA PRO A 22 -11.29 -2.25 -0.57
C PRO A 22 -12.22 -1.40 0.31
N THR A 23 -12.03 -0.09 0.36
CA THR A 23 -12.91 0.83 1.12
C THR A 23 -14.32 0.84 0.57
N VAL A 24 -14.48 0.90 -0.75
CA VAL A 24 -15.82 0.86 -1.38
C VAL A 24 -16.51 -0.48 -1.11
N LEU A 25 -15.78 -1.59 -1.23
CA LEU A 25 -16.34 -2.92 -0.95
C LEU A 25 -16.75 -3.07 0.52
N GLY A 26 -15.94 -2.55 1.45
CA GLY A 26 -16.26 -2.49 2.88
C GLY A 26 -17.52 -1.67 3.14
N LEU A 27 -17.66 -0.50 2.54
CA LEU A 27 -18.85 0.35 2.64
C LEU A 27 -20.14 -0.32 2.10
N LEU A 28 -19.99 -1.15 1.08
CA LEU A 28 -21.11 -1.90 0.51
C LEU A 28 -21.45 -3.16 1.31
N GLY A 29 -20.66 -3.51 2.32
CA GLY A 29 -20.83 -4.72 3.11
C GLY A 29 -20.66 -5.99 2.27
N LEU A 30 -19.94 -5.93 1.16
CA LEU A 30 -19.76 -7.05 0.25
C LEU A 30 -18.58 -7.91 0.73
N PRO A 31 -18.77 -9.20 0.96
CA PRO A 31 -17.66 -10.10 1.18
C PRO A 31 -16.86 -10.21 -0.11
N TYR A 32 -15.55 -10.06 -0.01
CA TYR A 32 -14.66 -10.19 -1.16
C TYR A 32 -13.37 -10.95 -0.79
N GLU A 33 -12.83 -11.61 -1.78
CA GLU A 33 -11.49 -12.17 -1.76
C GLU A 33 -10.75 -11.60 -2.96
N ALA A 34 -9.68 -10.86 -2.71
CA ALA A 34 -8.94 -10.21 -3.78
C ALA A 34 -7.47 -10.04 -3.39
N PRO A 35 -6.54 -10.11 -4.35
CA PRO A 35 -5.12 -9.86 -4.12
C PRO A 35 -4.83 -8.35 -4.07
N PHE A 36 -5.56 -7.61 -3.23
CA PHE A 36 -5.35 -6.18 -3.05
C PHE A 36 -4.17 -5.92 -2.12
N PHE A 37 -3.39 -4.90 -2.44
CA PHE A 37 -2.43 -4.30 -1.52
C PHE A 37 -3.02 -3.11 -0.75
N GLY A 38 -4.17 -2.60 -1.20
CA GLY A 38 -4.91 -1.56 -0.51
C GLY A 38 -5.62 -2.05 0.74
N GLN A 39 -5.94 -1.12 1.61
CA GLN A 39 -6.61 -1.33 2.89
C GLN A 39 -7.95 -0.58 2.89
N ASP A 40 -8.92 -1.10 3.66
CA ASP A 40 -10.15 -0.34 3.90
C ASP A 40 -9.84 0.84 4.80
N ALA A 41 -9.81 2.04 4.22
CA ALA A 41 -9.42 3.27 4.91
C ALA A 41 -10.40 3.69 6.02
N LEU A 42 -11.61 3.16 6.06
CA LEU A 42 -12.60 3.47 7.10
C LEU A 42 -12.60 2.47 8.26
N HIS A 43 -12.17 1.24 8.01
CA HIS A 43 -12.19 0.18 9.01
C HIS A 43 -10.79 -0.27 9.46
N THR A 44 -9.74 0.06 8.70
CA THR A 44 -8.37 -0.22 9.13
C THR A 44 -7.90 0.85 10.12
N PRO A 45 -7.46 0.47 11.33
CA PRO A 45 -6.93 1.42 12.30
C PRO A 45 -5.77 2.25 11.72
N PRO A 46 -5.71 3.57 11.99
CA PRO A 46 -4.69 4.47 11.43
C PRO A 46 -3.25 3.98 11.59
N GLU A 47 -2.92 3.42 12.75
CA GLU A 47 -1.58 2.89 13.07
C GLU A 47 -1.18 1.65 12.25
N ARG A 48 -2.13 1.01 11.61
CA ARG A 48 -1.88 -0.14 10.69
C ARG A 48 -1.81 0.27 9.24
N ARG A 49 -2.16 1.50 8.92
CA ARG A 49 -2.20 1.98 7.55
C ARG A 49 -0.80 2.20 7.01
N VAL A 50 -0.59 1.79 5.79
CA VAL A 50 0.66 1.94 5.08
C VAL A 50 0.40 2.50 3.68
N ALA A 51 1.35 3.27 3.17
CA ALA A 51 1.39 3.66 1.77
C ALA A 51 2.65 3.08 1.13
N PHE A 52 2.46 2.32 0.04
CA PHE A 52 3.54 1.79 -0.75
C PHE A 52 3.57 2.50 -2.10
N PHE A 53 4.73 3.00 -2.48
CA PHE A 53 4.90 3.72 -3.73
C PHE A 53 6.30 3.50 -4.31
N SER A 54 6.46 3.85 -5.58
CA SER A 54 7.74 3.73 -6.27
C SER A 54 8.04 5.00 -7.05
N HIS A 55 9.31 5.33 -7.14
CA HIS A 55 9.82 6.41 -7.95
C HIS A 55 11.14 5.98 -8.60
N ASN A 56 11.22 6.08 -9.92
CA ASN A 56 12.34 5.56 -10.70
C ASN A 56 12.60 4.06 -10.40
N HIS A 57 13.72 3.76 -9.72
CA HIS A 57 14.11 2.40 -9.35
C HIS A 57 13.98 2.14 -7.85
N ASP A 58 13.49 3.12 -7.09
CA ASP A 58 13.32 3.00 -5.66
C ASP A 58 11.86 2.66 -5.33
N VAL A 59 11.69 1.91 -4.26
CA VAL A 59 10.38 1.64 -3.66
C VAL A 59 10.39 2.10 -2.23
N ALA A 60 9.28 2.64 -1.77
CA ALA A 60 9.18 3.15 -0.42
C ALA A 60 7.89 2.71 0.26
N LEU A 61 7.97 2.50 1.56
CA LEU A 61 6.83 2.27 2.45
C LEU A 61 6.78 3.37 3.50
N LEU A 62 5.64 4.01 3.59
CA LEU A 62 5.32 5.00 4.60
C LEU A 62 4.39 4.41 5.65
N ARG A 63 4.72 4.61 6.92
CA ARG A 63 3.88 4.31 8.08
C ARG A 63 4.20 5.31 9.20
N ASP A 64 3.20 5.89 9.81
CA ASP A 64 3.33 6.82 10.95
C ASP A 64 4.36 7.95 10.71
N GLY A 65 4.33 8.54 9.51
CA GLY A 65 5.25 9.61 9.12
C GLY A 65 6.70 9.16 8.88
N ARG A 66 6.98 7.86 8.88
CA ARG A 66 8.30 7.29 8.65
C ARG A 66 8.36 6.52 7.35
N LEU A 67 9.45 6.71 6.62
CA LEU A 67 9.72 6.10 5.32
C LEU A 67 10.88 5.11 5.42
N ALA A 68 10.66 3.90 4.89
CA ALA A 68 11.74 3.02 4.49
C ALA A 68 11.85 3.05 2.97
N ILE A 69 13.00 3.39 2.44
CA ILE A 69 13.25 3.52 1.00
C ILE A 69 14.26 2.44 0.60
N LEU A 70 13.84 1.57 -0.30
CA LEU A 70 14.65 0.49 -0.84
C LEU A 70 15.11 0.89 -2.24
N GLY A 71 16.41 1.10 -2.41
CA GLY A 71 17.02 1.51 -3.67
C GLY A 71 17.81 0.38 -4.34
N LEU A 72 18.45 0.73 -5.42
CA LEU A 72 19.34 -0.19 -6.17
C LEU A 72 20.52 -0.65 -5.31
N HIS A 73 21.09 -1.79 -5.69
CA HIS A 73 22.27 -2.39 -5.05
C HIS A 73 22.08 -2.65 -3.54
N LYS A 74 20.81 -2.91 -3.12
CA LYS A 74 20.42 -3.15 -1.72
C LYS A 74 20.65 -1.93 -0.82
N SER A 75 20.65 -0.72 -1.39
CA SER A 75 20.64 0.48 -0.56
C SER A 75 19.34 0.59 0.21
N VAL A 76 19.43 0.99 1.46
CA VAL A 76 18.26 1.25 2.31
C VAL A 76 18.45 2.60 2.99
N GLU A 77 17.51 3.49 2.77
CA GLU A 77 17.47 4.80 3.39
C GLU A 77 16.21 4.92 4.25
N ALA A 78 16.26 5.79 5.24
CA ALA A 78 15.13 6.10 6.08
C ALA A 78 14.93 7.61 6.18
N ALA A 79 13.68 8.03 6.18
CA ALA A 79 13.29 9.41 6.36
C ALA A 79 12.08 9.52 7.30
N ALA A 80 11.94 10.65 7.94
CA ALA A 80 10.78 10.96 8.77
C ALA A 80 10.18 12.31 8.36
N PHE A 81 8.86 12.40 8.48
CA PHE A 81 8.15 13.65 8.25
C PHE A 81 8.46 14.65 9.36
N ASP A 82 8.84 15.85 8.95
CA ASP A 82 9.02 16.98 9.85
C ASP A 82 7.85 17.97 9.65
N PRO A 83 6.97 18.12 10.65
CA PRO A 83 5.82 19.02 10.54
C PRO A 83 6.22 20.50 10.45
N VAL A 84 7.41 20.87 10.87
CA VAL A 84 7.88 22.27 10.84
C VAL A 84 8.25 22.67 9.41
N SER A 85 9.02 21.85 8.74
CA SER A 85 9.40 22.08 7.33
C SER A 85 8.34 21.59 6.34
N ALA A 86 7.31 20.86 6.82
CA ALA A 86 6.33 20.14 6.01
C ALA A 86 6.98 19.23 4.96
N GLY A 87 8.10 18.62 5.29
CA GLY A 87 8.90 17.78 4.41
C GLY A 87 9.43 16.52 5.10
N TYR A 88 10.18 15.74 4.35
CA TYR A 88 10.86 14.55 4.88
C TYR A 88 12.36 14.82 4.99
N GLY A 89 12.93 14.50 6.14
CA GLY A 89 14.37 14.56 6.38
C GLY A 89 14.94 13.19 6.76
N PRO A 90 16.28 13.02 6.66
CA PRO A 90 16.96 11.78 7.06
C PRO A 90 16.59 11.36 8.49
N ALA A 91 16.37 10.08 8.70
CA ALA A 91 16.01 9.52 10.00
C ALA A 91 16.76 8.21 10.26
N PRO A 92 16.84 7.78 11.53
CA PRO A 92 17.34 6.45 11.86
C PRO A 92 16.51 5.35 11.18
N ARG A 93 17.21 4.32 10.74
CA ARG A 93 16.59 3.13 10.13
C ARG A 93 15.76 2.37 11.14
N GLU A 94 14.64 1.81 10.69
CA GLU A 94 13.73 0.97 11.46
C GLU A 94 13.65 -0.42 10.82
N PRO A 95 14.27 -1.46 11.41
CA PRO A 95 14.32 -2.80 10.84
C PRO A 95 12.95 -3.41 10.56
N GLU A 96 11.95 -3.10 11.39
CA GLU A 96 10.58 -3.59 11.18
C GLU A 96 9.93 -2.96 9.94
N LEU A 97 10.09 -1.65 9.76
CA LEU A 97 9.55 -0.94 8.60
C LEU A 97 10.26 -1.37 7.31
N GLU A 98 11.57 -1.56 7.38
CA GLU A 98 12.37 -2.09 6.26
C GLU A 98 11.90 -3.50 5.87
N SER A 99 11.74 -4.38 6.86
CA SER A 99 11.27 -5.75 6.63
C SER A 99 9.88 -5.77 6.01
N LEU A 100 9.01 -4.87 6.45
CA LEU A 100 7.68 -4.70 5.91
C LEU A 100 7.73 -4.22 4.45
N ALA A 101 8.56 -3.23 4.14
CA ALA A 101 8.76 -2.73 2.78
C ALA A 101 9.26 -3.82 1.83
N ILE A 102 10.23 -4.63 2.29
CA ILE A 102 10.75 -5.79 1.54
C ILE A 102 9.64 -6.81 1.31
N ALA A 103 8.86 -7.14 2.33
CA ALA A 103 7.78 -8.12 2.22
C ALA A 103 6.69 -7.66 1.23
N TYR A 104 6.32 -6.39 1.24
CA TYR A 104 5.37 -5.82 0.27
C TYR A 104 5.91 -5.95 -1.16
N TYR A 105 7.15 -5.54 -1.39
CA TYR A 105 7.76 -5.62 -2.71
C TYR A 105 7.87 -7.07 -3.21
N GLN A 106 8.39 -7.96 -2.38
CA GLN A 106 8.54 -9.37 -2.74
C GLN A 106 7.20 -10.04 -3.02
N THR A 107 6.19 -9.79 -2.19
CA THR A 107 4.86 -10.35 -2.39
C THR A 107 4.26 -9.88 -3.72
N ALA A 108 4.35 -8.58 -4.02
CA ALA A 108 3.86 -8.03 -5.29
C ALA A 108 4.58 -8.66 -6.49
N TYR A 109 5.90 -8.77 -6.41
CA TYR A 109 6.73 -9.36 -7.45
C TYR A 109 6.40 -10.85 -7.69
N GLU A 110 6.24 -11.61 -6.61
CA GLU A 110 5.88 -13.03 -6.67
C GLU A 110 4.48 -13.26 -7.24
N LEU A 111 3.49 -12.47 -6.82
CA LEU A 111 2.15 -12.51 -7.37
C LEU A 111 2.15 -12.19 -8.86
N PHE A 112 2.91 -11.17 -9.27
CA PHE A 112 3.05 -10.79 -10.66
C PHE A 112 3.71 -11.91 -11.48
N ARG A 113 4.85 -12.43 -11.03
CA ARG A 113 5.55 -13.53 -11.73
C ARG A 113 4.71 -14.80 -11.85
N ALA A 114 3.94 -15.12 -10.82
CA ALA A 114 3.08 -16.30 -10.81
C ALA A 114 1.76 -16.11 -11.57
N GLY A 115 1.46 -14.89 -12.07
CA GLY A 115 0.18 -14.57 -12.69
C GLY A 115 -1.02 -14.65 -11.73
N ARG A 116 -0.76 -14.53 -10.42
CA ARG A 116 -1.79 -14.67 -9.37
C ARG A 116 -2.41 -13.34 -8.92
N TYR A 117 -2.16 -12.28 -9.65
CA TYR A 117 -2.79 -10.96 -9.44
C TYR A 117 -4.20 -10.87 -10.04
N VAL A 118 -4.64 -11.91 -10.73
CA VAL A 118 -5.99 -12.06 -11.26
C VAL A 118 -6.65 -13.25 -10.58
N LEU A 119 -7.86 -13.06 -10.03
CA LEU A 119 -8.64 -14.17 -9.50
C LEU A 119 -9.03 -15.10 -10.65
N PRO A 120 -8.98 -16.43 -10.46
CA PRO A 120 -9.42 -17.37 -11.47
C PRO A 120 -10.93 -17.21 -11.68
N GLY A 121 -11.30 -16.38 -12.67
CA GLY A 121 -12.67 -16.26 -13.16
C GLY A 121 -12.99 -17.32 -14.19
N LYS A 122 -14.26 -17.69 -14.35
CA LYS A 122 -14.71 -18.51 -15.48
C LYS A 122 -14.36 -17.75 -16.78
N GLY A 123 -13.25 -18.07 -17.40
CA GLY A 123 -12.85 -17.50 -18.70
C GLY A 123 -11.54 -16.71 -18.72
N ALA A 124 -10.75 -16.69 -17.64
CA ALA A 124 -9.44 -16.04 -17.67
C ALA A 124 -8.46 -16.83 -18.57
N THR A 125 -8.31 -16.43 -19.80
CA THR A 125 -7.23 -16.88 -20.68
C THR A 125 -5.91 -16.37 -20.09
N ARG A 126 -5.01 -17.27 -19.69
CA ARG A 126 -3.66 -16.93 -19.28
C ARG A 126 -2.98 -16.18 -20.42
N VAL A 127 -2.71 -14.91 -20.26
CA VAL A 127 -1.76 -14.20 -21.12
C VAL A 127 -0.39 -14.75 -20.74
N ALA A 128 0.15 -15.61 -21.58
CA ALA A 128 1.51 -16.11 -21.42
C ALA A 128 2.45 -14.90 -21.54
N ALA A 129 3.20 -14.61 -20.48
CA ALA A 129 4.30 -13.66 -20.54
C ALA A 129 5.32 -14.22 -21.54
N SER A 130 5.40 -13.63 -22.72
CA SER A 130 6.49 -13.89 -23.68
C SER A 130 7.79 -13.37 -23.07
N ARG A 131 8.80 -14.21 -23.08
CA ARG A 131 10.18 -13.95 -22.63
C ARG A 131 10.82 -12.82 -23.41
#